data_b20e2aee41a0993eeee7fcd517fe46d2
#
_entry.id   b20e2aee41a0993eeee7fcd517fe46d2
#
_cell.length_a   1.000
_cell.length_b   1.000
_cell.length_c   1.000
_cell.angle_alpha   90.00
_cell.angle_beta   90.00
_cell.angle_gamma   90.00
#
_symmetry.space_group_name_H-M   'P 1'
#
loop_
_entity.id
_entity.type
_entity.pdbx_description
1 polymer ?
#
loop_
_entity_poly.entity_id
_entity_poly.type
_entity_poly.pdbx_seq_one_letter_code
_entity_poly.pdbx_strand_id
1 'polypeptide(L)'
;AVTNMGEVVPAGAFVNAAGGRARWVADMAGIADLPVSPRKRCVFYCESRDPVPQDLLVIDSSGTYFRAEGKGFLCGRSPNPGEEDPENTDFDVAYDQFEEYLWPTLAHRVPAFEAIRQVSAWGCHYAMCLLDANSILGPHPDLTNFYFANGFSGHGMQQSPAVGRGIAEMITHGAYRSIDLSVFGYERIAAGRPLEETEVI
;
A
#
# COMPACT_ATOMS: atom_id res chain seq x y z
N ALA A 1 22.64 -3.55 11.60
CA ALA A 1 21.43 -3.16 12.33
C ALA A 1 21.55 -3.56 13.80
N VAL A 2 20.84 -2.87 14.68
CA VAL A 2 20.75 -3.22 16.12
C VAL A 2 19.29 -3.52 16.43
N THR A 3 19.02 -4.68 17.01
CA THR A 3 17.65 -5.07 17.41
C THR A 3 17.23 -4.36 18.68
N ASN A 4 15.94 -4.39 19.02
CA ASN A 4 15.43 -3.89 20.30
C ASN A 4 15.95 -4.68 21.53
N MET A 5 16.52 -5.86 21.31
CA MET A 5 17.22 -6.67 22.33
C MET A 5 18.70 -6.30 22.46
N GLY A 6 19.20 -5.30 21.70
CA GLY A 6 20.60 -4.88 21.69
C GLY A 6 21.52 -5.79 20.87
N GLU A 7 20.98 -6.77 20.15
CA GLU A 7 21.79 -7.66 19.30
C GLU A 7 22.21 -6.91 18.03
N VAL A 8 23.50 -7.01 17.69
CA VAL A 8 24.05 -6.44 16.46
C VAL A 8 23.97 -7.47 15.34
N VAL A 9 23.18 -7.18 14.32
CA VAL A 9 23.07 -8.00 13.11
C VAL A 9 23.92 -7.36 12.01
N PRO A 10 25.09 -7.94 11.67
CA PRO A 10 25.88 -7.48 10.53
C PRO A 10 25.15 -7.82 9.24
N ALA A 11 25.14 -6.88 8.28
CA ALA A 11 24.50 -7.07 6.97
C ALA A 11 25.30 -6.34 5.89
N GLY A 12 25.52 -7.00 4.75
CA GLY A 12 26.14 -6.40 3.58
C GLY A 12 25.20 -5.44 2.84
N ALA A 13 23.89 -5.71 2.90
CA ALA A 13 22.86 -4.85 2.36
C ALA A 13 21.67 -4.77 3.33
N PHE A 14 21.02 -3.62 3.37
CA PHE A 14 19.81 -3.38 4.15
C PHE A 14 18.70 -2.89 3.22
N VAL A 15 17.57 -3.59 3.23
CA VAL A 15 16.40 -3.21 2.45
C VAL A 15 15.31 -2.72 3.39
N ASN A 16 14.95 -1.45 3.27
CA ASN A 16 13.78 -0.91 3.95
C ASN A 16 12.53 -1.31 3.16
N ALA A 17 11.80 -2.29 3.68
CA ALA A 17 10.51 -2.75 3.17
C ALA A 17 9.44 -2.68 4.27
N ALA A 18 9.51 -1.65 5.13
CA ALA A 18 8.73 -1.57 6.36
C ALA A 18 7.29 -1.03 6.17
N GLY A 19 6.82 -0.93 4.93
CA GLY A 19 5.45 -0.50 4.62
C GLY A 19 5.12 0.87 5.22
N GLY A 20 4.02 1.01 5.93
CA GLY A 20 3.64 2.26 6.60
C GLY A 20 4.64 2.78 7.62
N ARG A 21 5.58 1.94 8.08
CA ARG A 21 6.65 2.32 9.01
C ARG A 21 7.97 2.67 8.32
N ALA A 22 7.98 2.79 7.01
CA ALA A 22 9.20 3.02 6.22
C ALA A 22 9.94 4.31 6.63
N ARG A 23 9.21 5.39 6.94
CA ARG A 23 9.81 6.65 7.40
C ARG A 23 10.61 6.45 8.69
N TRP A 24 10.07 5.75 9.69
CA TRP A 24 10.78 5.52 10.94
C TRP A 24 12.05 4.67 10.77
N VAL A 25 12.01 3.70 9.86
CA VAL A 25 13.21 2.90 9.54
C VAL A 25 14.25 3.75 8.80
N ALA A 26 13.82 4.64 7.92
CA ALA A 26 14.71 5.60 7.25
C ALA A 26 15.36 6.56 8.27
N ASP A 27 14.57 7.11 9.19
CA ASP A 27 15.07 7.98 10.28
C ASP A 27 16.15 7.28 11.13
N MET A 28 15.97 6.00 11.46
CA MET A 28 16.98 5.20 12.18
C MET A 28 18.28 5.04 11.39
N ALA A 29 18.24 5.15 10.06
CA ALA A 29 19.41 5.13 9.19
C ALA A 29 19.99 6.53 8.92
N GLY A 30 19.40 7.58 9.53
CA GLY A 30 19.80 8.98 9.31
C GLY A 30 19.25 9.59 8.03
N ILE A 31 18.28 8.96 7.40
CA ILE A 31 17.59 9.46 6.20
C ILE A 31 16.34 10.19 6.68
N ALA A 32 16.41 11.52 6.72
CA ALA A 32 15.29 12.36 7.11
C ALA A 32 14.25 12.49 5.97
N ASP A 33 13.02 12.77 6.38
CA ASP A 33 11.95 13.22 5.47
C ASP A 33 11.58 12.26 4.33
N LEU A 34 11.74 10.94 4.52
CA LEU A 34 11.17 9.98 3.57
C LEU A 34 9.64 10.19 3.50
N PRO A 35 9.08 10.59 2.34
CA PRO A 35 7.68 11.01 2.24
C PRO A 35 6.73 9.81 2.16
N VAL A 36 6.84 8.89 3.12
CA VAL A 36 5.97 7.73 3.24
C VAL A 36 5.19 7.81 4.54
N SER A 37 3.87 7.79 4.43
CA SER A 37 2.96 7.91 5.57
C SER A 37 1.96 6.76 5.58
N PRO A 38 1.68 6.17 6.75
CA PRO A 38 0.62 5.17 6.88
C PRO A 38 -0.76 5.83 6.78
N ARG A 39 -1.60 5.30 5.89
CA ARG A 39 -3.00 5.71 5.72
C ARG A 39 -3.90 4.53 6.01
N LYS A 40 -4.81 4.68 6.95
CA LYS A 40 -5.70 3.58 7.34
C LYS A 40 -6.70 3.24 6.23
N ARG A 41 -6.88 1.95 5.98
CA ARG A 41 -7.94 1.39 5.14
C ARG A 41 -8.63 0.29 5.93
N CYS A 42 -9.95 0.21 5.79
CA CYS A 42 -10.74 -0.86 6.37
C CYS A 42 -11.23 -1.78 5.25
N VAL A 43 -11.06 -3.07 5.46
CA VAL A 43 -11.54 -4.10 4.55
C VAL A 43 -12.60 -4.90 5.26
N PHE A 44 -13.71 -5.13 4.59
CA PHE A 44 -14.85 -5.87 5.11
C PHE A 44 -15.06 -7.13 4.28
N TYR A 45 -15.21 -8.26 4.95
CA TYR A 45 -15.63 -9.50 4.33
C TYR A 45 -17.12 -9.68 4.54
N CYS A 46 -17.84 -9.85 3.45
CA CYS A 46 -19.29 -9.95 3.42
C CYS A 46 -19.74 -11.20 2.68
N GLU A 47 -20.93 -11.67 3.03
CA GLU A 47 -21.65 -12.72 2.32
C GLU A 47 -22.99 -12.19 1.81
N SER A 48 -23.38 -12.59 0.61
CA SER A 48 -24.70 -12.35 0.04
C SER A 48 -25.52 -13.63 0.07
N ARG A 49 -26.80 -13.51 0.39
CA ARG A 49 -27.75 -14.62 0.28
C ARG A 49 -28.00 -14.97 -1.20
N ASP A 50 -28.07 -13.95 -2.04
CA ASP A 50 -28.34 -14.10 -3.46
C ASP A 50 -27.02 -14.23 -4.24
N PRO A 51 -26.99 -14.98 -5.35
CA PRO A 51 -25.79 -15.15 -6.16
C PRO A 51 -25.29 -13.82 -6.72
N VAL A 52 -23.99 -13.60 -6.61
CA VAL A 52 -23.28 -12.45 -7.18
C VAL A 52 -22.18 -12.97 -8.10
N PRO A 53 -21.91 -12.32 -9.24
CA PRO A 53 -20.76 -12.69 -10.09
C PRO A 53 -19.46 -12.76 -9.27
N GLN A 54 -18.70 -13.84 -9.45
CA GLN A 54 -17.56 -14.18 -8.57
C GLN A 54 -16.20 -13.95 -9.24
N ASP A 55 -16.16 -13.38 -10.42
CA ASP A 55 -14.97 -13.31 -11.28
C ASP A 55 -14.50 -11.86 -11.54
N LEU A 56 -15.06 -10.88 -10.83
CA LEU A 56 -14.77 -9.48 -11.07
C LEU A 56 -14.22 -8.76 -9.83
N LEU A 57 -13.23 -7.90 -10.04
CA LEU A 57 -12.95 -6.75 -9.20
C LEU A 57 -13.71 -5.56 -9.79
N VAL A 58 -14.59 -4.95 -9.02
CA VAL A 58 -15.34 -3.77 -9.40
C VAL A 58 -14.90 -2.60 -8.53
N ILE A 59 -14.59 -1.48 -9.17
CA ILE A 59 -14.25 -0.22 -8.50
C ILE A 59 -15.24 0.83 -8.97
N ASP A 60 -15.93 1.44 -8.04
CA ASP A 60 -16.90 2.50 -8.29
C ASP A 60 -16.23 3.87 -8.29
N SER A 61 -16.79 4.83 -9.00
CA SER A 61 -16.30 6.21 -9.03
C SER A 61 -16.32 6.92 -7.66
N SER A 62 -16.99 6.34 -6.66
CA SER A 62 -16.95 6.79 -5.25
C SER A 62 -15.73 6.28 -4.48
N GLY A 63 -14.82 5.54 -5.11
CA GLY A 63 -13.71 4.86 -4.45
C GLY A 63 -14.09 3.56 -3.75
N THR A 64 -15.38 3.17 -3.77
CA THR A 64 -15.85 1.90 -3.22
C THR A 64 -15.52 0.76 -4.18
N TYR A 65 -14.96 -0.33 -3.64
CA TYR A 65 -14.65 -1.52 -4.43
C TYR A 65 -15.20 -2.79 -3.78
N PHE A 66 -15.41 -3.81 -4.60
CA PHE A 66 -15.61 -5.17 -4.12
C PHE A 66 -14.97 -6.18 -5.08
N ARG A 67 -14.58 -7.33 -4.55
CA ARG A 67 -14.13 -8.50 -5.31
C ARG A 67 -14.55 -9.79 -4.62
N ALA A 68 -14.71 -10.84 -5.39
CA ALA A 68 -14.98 -12.15 -4.84
C ALA A 68 -13.84 -12.66 -3.95
N GLU A 69 -14.19 -13.33 -2.87
CA GLU A 69 -13.27 -14.00 -1.95
C GLU A 69 -13.95 -15.22 -1.32
N GLY A 70 -13.51 -16.43 -1.71
CA GLY A 70 -14.10 -17.65 -1.22
C GLY A 70 -15.59 -17.76 -1.53
N LYS A 71 -16.44 -17.82 -0.51
CA LYS A 71 -17.92 -17.89 -0.66
C LYS A 71 -18.60 -16.52 -0.68
N GLY A 72 -17.86 -15.49 -0.31
CA GLY A 72 -18.33 -14.13 -0.18
C GLY A 72 -17.52 -13.17 -1.05
N PHE A 73 -17.35 -11.98 -0.53
CA PHE A 73 -16.59 -10.94 -1.19
C PHE A 73 -15.93 -10.01 -0.18
N LEU A 74 -14.82 -9.44 -0.59
CA LEU A 74 -14.17 -8.33 0.11
C LEU A 74 -14.68 -7.03 -0.47
N CYS A 75 -14.89 -6.05 0.38
CA CYS A 75 -15.17 -4.68 -0.03
C CYS A 75 -14.44 -3.68 0.87
N GLY A 76 -14.25 -2.51 0.36
CA GLY A 76 -13.60 -1.40 1.04
C GLY A 76 -13.75 -0.11 0.24
N ARG A 77 -13.15 0.94 0.76
CA ARG A 77 -13.18 2.26 0.15
C ARG A 77 -11.84 2.96 0.32
N SER A 78 -11.42 3.66 -0.72
CA SER A 78 -10.38 4.69 -0.61
C SER A 78 -11.02 6.08 -0.63
N PRO A 79 -10.46 7.06 0.08
CA PRO A 79 -10.93 8.44 0.00
C PRO A 79 -10.82 8.98 -1.43
N ASN A 80 -11.80 9.76 -1.85
CA ASN A 80 -11.75 10.46 -3.13
C ASN A 80 -10.75 11.63 -3.06
N PRO A 81 -10.27 12.12 -4.21
CA PRO A 81 -9.46 13.32 -4.24
C PRO A 81 -10.15 14.49 -3.52
N GLY A 82 -9.47 15.08 -2.54
CA GLY A 82 -9.97 16.18 -1.72
C GLY A 82 -10.67 15.77 -0.42
N GLU A 83 -10.90 14.48 -0.19
CA GLU A 83 -11.31 13.99 1.14
C GLU A 83 -10.10 13.91 2.08
N GLU A 84 -10.38 14.03 3.39
CA GLU A 84 -9.34 13.88 4.41
C GLU A 84 -8.84 12.44 4.46
N ASP A 85 -7.52 12.27 4.41
CA ASP A 85 -6.83 11.00 4.58
C ASP A 85 -5.64 11.18 5.54
N PRO A 86 -5.89 11.33 6.85
CA PRO A 86 -4.86 11.63 7.82
C PRO A 86 -3.91 10.44 8.05
N GLU A 87 -2.69 10.75 8.47
CA GLU A 87 -1.77 9.74 8.99
C GLU A 87 -2.43 8.97 10.13
N ASN A 88 -2.35 7.66 10.08
CA ASN A 88 -2.93 6.80 11.11
C ASN A 88 -2.07 5.55 11.32
N THR A 89 -1.95 5.13 12.56
CA THR A 89 -1.12 3.98 12.97
C THR A 89 -1.86 2.92 13.76
N ASP A 90 -3.16 3.13 14.05
CA ASP A 90 -4.01 2.11 14.67
C ASP A 90 -4.56 1.13 13.62
N PHE A 91 -5.15 0.04 14.09
CA PHE A 91 -5.80 -0.97 13.28
C PHE A 91 -7.31 -1.10 13.61
N ASP A 92 -7.86 -0.09 14.28
CA ASP A 92 -9.28 -0.08 14.63
C ASP A 92 -10.14 0.00 13.38
N VAL A 93 -11.20 -0.81 13.36
CA VAL A 93 -12.13 -0.84 12.23
C VAL A 93 -13.14 0.28 12.36
N ALA A 94 -13.23 1.12 11.33
CA ALA A 94 -14.27 2.13 11.21
C ALA A 94 -15.57 1.50 10.71
N TYR A 95 -16.38 0.92 11.61
CA TYR A 95 -17.62 0.22 11.25
C TYR A 95 -18.68 1.15 10.67
N ASP A 96 -18.70 2.41 11.07
CA ASP A 96 -19.53 3.48 10.52
C ASP A 96 -19.30 3.66 9.01
N GLN A 97 -18.09 3.50 8.54
CA GLN A 97 -17.77 3.54 7.11
C GLN A 97 -18.54 2.47 6.31
N PHE A 98 -18.75 1.30 6.89
CA PHE A 98 -19.53 0.25 6.24
C PHE A 98 -20.99 0.62 6.12
N GLU A 99 -21.61 1.09 7.20
CA GLU A 99 -23.04 1.38 7.25
C GLU A 99 -23.41 2.66 6.47
N GLU A 100 -22.56 3.70 6.57
CA GLU A 100 -22.87 5.01 5.99
C GLU A 100 -22.49 5.15 4.52
N TYR A 101 -21.44 4.42 4.05
CA TYR A 101 -20.90 4.60 2.72
C TYR A 101 -20.86 3.32 1.89
N LEU A 102 -20.24 2.26 2.42
CA LEU A 102 -19.99 1.06 1.62
C LEU A 102 -21.28 0.34 1.26
N TRP A 103 -22.08 -0.02 2.24
CA TRP A 103 -23.31 -0.76 2.00
C TRP A 103 -24.29 -0.02 1.07
N PRO A 104 -24.63 1.25 1.28
CA PRO A 104 -25.49 1.96 0.35
C PRO A 104 -24.97 2.00 -1.09
N THR A 105 -23.68 2.25 -1.28
CA THR A 105 -23.05 2.25 -2.61
C THR A 105 -23.10 0.88 -3.27
N LEU A 106 -22.76 -0.17 -2.52
CA LEU A 106 -22.77 -1.55 -3.01
C LEU A 106 -24.18 -1.99 -3.39
N ALA A 107 -25.18 -1.73 -2.55
CA ALA A 107 -26.57 -2.06 -2.81
C ALA A 107 -27.14 -1.32 -4.03
N HIS A 108 -26.75 -0.07 -4.21
CA HIS A 108 -27.12 0.70 -5.41
C HIS A 108 -26.55 0.10 -6.71
N ARG A 109 -25.32 -0.40 -6.67
CA ARG A 109 -24.63 -0.98 -7.84
C ARG A 109 -25.06 -2.41 -8.13
N VAL A 110 -25.27 -3.19 -7.10
CA VAL A 110 -25.62 -4.61 -7.19
C VAL A 110 -26.81 -4.86 -6.28
N PRO A 111 -28.05 -4.93 -6.77
CA PRO A 111 -29.26 -5.08 -5.95
C PRO A 111 -29.22 -6.28 -5.00
N ALA A 112 -28.52 -7.37 -5.37
CA ALA A 112 -28.30 -8.52 -4.49
C ALA A 112 -27.54 -8.16 -3.19
N PHE A 113 -26.85 -7.03 -3.16
CA PHE A 113 -26.13 -6.55 -1.98
C PHE A 113 -27.01 -5.77 -1.00
N GLU A 114 -28.29 -5.55 -1.28
CA GLU A 114 -29.22 -4.96 -0.33
C GLU A 114 -29.35 -5.78 0.96
N ALA A 115 -29.17 -7.11 0.86
CA ALA A 115 -29.26 -8.05 1.98
C ALA A 115 -27.91 -8.74 2.30
N ILE A 116 -26.81 -8.01 2.18
CA ILE A 116 -25.50 -8.53 2.58
C ILE A 116 -25.34 -8.62 4.08
N ARG A 117 -24.52 -9.55 4.51
CA ARG A 117 -24.11 -9.71 5.90
C ARG A 117 -22.61 -9.49 6.02
N GLN A 118 -22.20 -8.50 6.78
CA GLN A 118 -20.82 -8.35 7.21
C GLN A 118 -20.46 -9.51 8.16
N VAL A 119 -19.40 -10.23 7.84
CA VAL A 119 -18.93 -11.41 8.60
C VAL A 119 -17.69 -11.08 9.41
N SER A 120 -16.74 -10.38 8.80
CA SER A 120 -15.53 -9.92 9.46
C SER A 120 -15.01 -8.62 8.84
N ALA A 121 -14.13 -7.93 9.56
CA ALA A 121 -13.47 -6.74 9.08
C ALA A 121 -12.10 -6.60 9.74
N TRP A 122 -11.19 -5.86 9.11
CA TRP A 122 -9.90 -5.50 9.66
C TRP A 122 -9.40 -4.16 9.14
N GLY A 123 -8.63 -3.46 9.97
CA GLY A 123 -7.87 -2.30 9.56
C GLY A 123 -6.51 -2.71 8.99
N CYS A 124 -6.04 -1.97 8.00
CA CYS A 124 -4.71 -2.10 7.43
C CYS A 124 -4.17 -0.71 7.06
N HIS A 125 -2.90 -0.63 6.66
CA HIS A 125 -2.30 0.62 6.25
C HIS A 125 -1.77 0.55 4.82
N TYR A 126 -2.17 1.52 4.01
CA TYR A 126 -1.42 1.87 2.81
C TYR A 126 -0.17 2.65 3.21
N ALA A 127 0.97 2.29 2.65
CA ALA A 127 2.21 3.04 2.74
C ALA A 127 2.20 4.09 1.63
N MET A 128 1.54 5.24 1.88
CA MET A 128 1.37 6.27 0.87
C MET A 128 2.65 7.06 0.65
N CYS A 129 3.11 7.13 -0.60
CA CYS A 129 4.11 8.11 -1.00
C CYS A 129 3.43 9.48 -1.17
N LEU A 130 3.77 10.43 -0.30
CA LEU A 130 3.11 11.74 -0.25
C LEU A 130 3.51 12.65 -1.41
N LEU A 131 4.56 12.34 -2.14
CA LEU A 131 5.00 13.13 -3.29
C LEU A 131 4.08 12.89 -4.51
N ASP A 132 3.76 11.61 -4.78
CA ASP A 132 3.20 11.25 -6.08
C ASP A 132 2.46 9.91 -6.09
N ALA A 133 2.17 9.34 -4.94
CA ALA A 133 1.54 8.02 -4.77
C ALA A 133 2.31 6.84 -5.45
N ASN A 134 3.55 7.05 -5.89
CA ASN A 134 4.38 6.03 -6.53
C ASN A 134 5.47 5.48 -5.61
N SER A 135 5.87 4.23 -5.83
CA SER A 135 6.87 3.54 -5.03
C SER A 135 8.25 4.22 -5.10
N ILE A 136 9.02 4.07 -4.03
CA ILE A 136 10.42 4.51 -3.92
C ILE A 136 11.27 3.25 -3.88
N LEU A 137 12.11 3.05 -4.91
CA LEU A 137 12.84 1.81 -5.13
C LEU A 137 14.33 2.05 -5.37
N GLY A 138 15.14 1.04 -5.03
CA GLY A 138 16.57 1.04 -5.36
C GLY A 138 17.47 1.62 -4.27
N PRO A 139 18.75 1.86 -4.58
CA PRO A 139 19.75 2.28 -3.60
C PRO A 139 19.56 3.73 -3.14
N HIS A 140 20.01 4.01 -1.91
CA HIS A 140 20.22 5.38 -1.47
C HIS A 140 21.51 5.94 -2.11
N PRO A 141 21.53 7.17 -2.59
CA PRO A 141 22.69 7.71 -3.28
C PRO A 141 23.98 7.75 -2.44
N ASP A 142 23.85 8.08 -1.14
CA ASP A 142 25.00 8.27 -0.25
C ASP A 142 25.27 7.09 0.70
N LEU A 143 24.24 6.25 0.96
CA LEU A 143 24.35 5.05 1.80
C LEU A 143 24.44 3.81 0.90
N THR A 144 25.63 3.40 0.56
CA THR A 144 25.91 2.39 -0.48
C THR A 144 25.32 1.00 -0.24
N ASN A 145 24.89 0.71 0.98
CA ASN A 145 24.28 -0.56 1.34
C ASN A 145 22.82 -0.46 1.83
N PHE A 146 22.19 0.70 1.62
CA PHE A 146 20.79 0.92 1.97
C PHE A 146 19.92 0.99 0.72
N TYR A 147 18.84 0.22 0.70
CA TYR A 147 17.91 0.13 -0.43
C TYR A 147 16.49 0.40 0.03
N PHE A 148 15.71 1.05 -0.82
CA PHE A 148 14.30 1.31 -0.62
C PHE A 148 13.43 0.30 -1.38
N ALA A 149 12.34 -0.15 -0.74
CA ALA A 149 11.20 -0.82 -1.32
C ALA A 149 9.95 -0.32 -0.57
N ASN A 150 9.59 0.94 -0.81
CA ASN A 150 8.65 1.70 0.02
C ASN A 150 7.60 2.44 -0.80
N GLY A 151 6.57 2.96 -0.13
CA GLY A 151 5.65 3.93 -0.70
C GLY A 151 4.74 3.40 -1.81
N PHE A 152 4.32 2.15 -1.74
CA PHE A 152 3.55 1.48 -2.81
C PHE A 152 2.10 1.97 -2.96
N SER A 153 1.59 2.75 -2.02
CA SER A 153 0.31 3.46 -2.11
C SER A 153 -0.89 2.59 -2.51
N GLY A 154 -0.92 1.33 -2.03
CA GLY A 154 -1.96 0.35 -2.34
C GLY A 154 -1.57 -0.69 -3.39
N HIS A 155 -0.55 -0.46 -4.23
CA HIS A 155 -0.16 -1.35 -5.33
C HIS A 155 0.92 -2.39 -4.99
N GLY A 156 1.32 -2.50 -3.72
CA GLY A 156 2.48 -3.31 -3.32
C GLY A 156 2.35 -4.80 -3.62
N MET A 157 1.17 -5.38 -3.47
CA MET A 157 0.96 -6.82 -3.66
C MET A 157 1.30 -7.25 -5.10
N GLN A 158 0.71 -6.60 -6.09
CA GLN A 158 0.90 -6.94 -7.50
C GLN A 158 2.27 -6.56 -8.02
N GLN A 159 2.92 -5.54 -7.44
CA GLN A 159 4.25 -5.09 -7.85
C GLN A 159 5.40 -5.88 -7.19
N SER A 160 5.14 -6.54 -6.06
CA SER A 160 6.18 -7.15 -5.22
C SER A 160 7.11 -8.15 -5.93
N PRO A 161 6.67 -8.98 -6.89
CA PRO A 161 7.59 -9.90 -7.57
C PRO A 161 8.62 -9.16 -8.44
N ALA A 162 8.19 -8.14 -9.17
CA ALA A 162 9.08 -7.32 -10.01
C ALA A 162 10.04 -6.49 -9.16
N VAL A 163 9.54 -5.88 -8.09
CA VAL A 163 10.35 -5.10 -7.15
C VAL A 163 11.39 -5.97 -6.44
N GLY A 164 10.98 -7.13 -5.91
CA GLY A 164 11.90 -8.05 -5.25
C GLY A 164 13.03 -8.49 -6.18
N ARG A 165 12.69 -8.78 -7.44
CA ARG A 165 13.68 -9.11 -8.47
C ARG A 165 14.64 -7.95 -8.74
N GLY A 166 14.12 -6.75 -8.98
CA GLY A 166 14.95 -5.57 -9.26
C GLY A 166 15.89 -5.22 -8.11
N ILE A 167 15.42 -5.27 -6.86
CA ILE A 167 16.26 -5.04 -5.69
C ILE A 167 17.35 -6.12 -5.57
N ALA A 168 17.02 -7.39 -5.79
CA ALA A 168 18.01 -8.47 -5.79
C ALA A 168 19.08 -8.26 -6.88
N GLU A 169 18.69 -7.86 -8.08
CA GLU A 169 19.61 -7.54 -9.17
C GLU A 169 20.56 -6.37 -8.81
N MET A 170 20.01 -5.31 -8.21
CA MET A 170 20.81 -4.17 -7.73
C MET A 170 21.83 -4.58 -6.65
N ILE A 171 21.44 -5.41 -5.69
CA ILE A 171 22.32 -5.88 -4.62
C ILE A 171 23.43 -6.80 -5.19
N THR A 172 23.10 -7.68 -6.13
CA THR A 172 24.03 -8.71 -6.62
C THR A 172 24.90 -8.23 -7.79
N HIS A 173 24.38 -7.31 -8.59
CA HIS A 173 25.03 -6.90 -9.84
C HIS A 173 25.33 -5.39 -9.92
N GLY A 174 24.83 -4.60 -8.98
CA GLY A 174 24.93 -3.14 -9.00
C GLY A 174 24.11 -2.47 -10.10
N ALA A 175 23.23 -3.22 -10.78
CA ALA A 175 22.41 -2.69 -11.88
C ALA A 175 21.16 -3.56 -12.09
N TYR A 176 20.08 -2.95 -12.55
CA TYR A 176 18.92 -3.67 -13.08
C TYR A 176 19.28 -4.48 -14.33
N ARG A 177 18.78 -5.69 -14.49
CA ARG A 177 19.06 -6.62 -15.57
C ARG A 177 17.84 -7.02 -16.38
N SER A 178 16.74 -7.31 -15.70
CA SER A 178 15.53 -7.82 -16.35
C SER A 178 14.47 -6.75 -16.54
N ILE A 179 14.40 -5.77 -15.63
CA ILE A 179 13.44 -4.67 -15.67
C ILE A 179 14.14 -3.44 -15.07
N ASP A 180 14.09 -2.32 -15.75
CA ASP A 180 14.63 -1.06 -15.25
C ASP A 180 13.61 -0.37 -14.36
N LEU A 181 13.93 -0.27 -13.06
CA LEU A 181 13.11 0.41 -12.05
C LEU A 181 13.70 1.77 -11.64
N SER A 182 14.68 2.28 -12.37
CA SER A 182 15.39 3.53 -12.02
C SER A 182 14.47 4.74 -11.96
N VAL A 183 13.39 4.75 -12.73
CA VAL A 183 12.37 5.82 -12.72
C VAL A 183 11.76 6.02 -11.32
N PHE A 184 11.72 4.99 -10.49
CA PHE A 184 11.23 5.02 -9.11
C PHE A 184 12.33 5.33 -8.08
N GLY A 185 13.53 5.70 -8.52
CA GLY A 185 14.68 5.96 -7.66
C GLY A 185 14.46 7.09 -6.64
N TYR A 186 15.21 7.03 -5.53
CA TYR A 186 15.12 8.03 -4.47
C TYR A 186 15.52 9.43 -4.93
N GLU A 187 16.31 9.56 -5.97
CA GLU A 187 16.76 10.85 -6.53
C GLU A 187 15.59 11.75 -6.96
N ARG A 188 14.46 11.16 -7.40
CA ARG A 188 13.26 11.96 -7.71
C ARG A 188 12.64 12.57 -6.46
N ILE A 189 12.69 11.86 -5.32
CA ILE A 189 12.22 12.34 -4.02
C ILE A 189 13.07 13.52 -3.57
N ALA A 190 14.39 13.35 -3.55
CA ALA A 190 15.33 14.41 -3.17
C ALA A 190 15.22 15.65 -4.08
N ALA A 191 14.88 15.46 -5.35
CA ALA A 191 14.72 16.54 -6.32
C ALA A 191 13.28 17.12 -6.35
N GLY A 192 12.33 16.60 -5.58
CA GLY A 192 10.92 17.01 -5.61
C GLY A 192 10.26 16.84 -6.98
N ARG A 193 10.65 15.81 -7.73
CA ARG A 193 10.12 15.52 -9.07
C ARG A 193 9.11 14.39 -9.03
N PRO A 194 7.79 14.69 -9.00
CA PRO A 194 6.77 13.68 -8.94
C PRO A 194 6.72 12.85 -10.25
N LEU A 195 6.37 11.59 -10.08
CA LEU A 195 5.91 10.70 -11.15
C LEU A 195 4.43 10.45 -10.84
N GLU A 196 3.56 11.26 -11.42
CA GLU A 196 2.15 11.29 -11.06
C GLU A 196 1.48 9.92 -11.28
N GLU A 197 0.80 9.44 -10.25
CA GLU A 197 -0.06 8.26 -10.26
C GLU A 197 -1.50 8.69 -9.97
N THR A 198 -2.40 8.40 -10.87
CA THR A 198 -3.81 8.81 -10.79
C THR A 198 -4.74 7.66 -10.41
N GLU A 199 -4.27 6.42 -10.51
CA GLU A 199 -5.08 5.20 -10.33
C GLU A 199 -4.87 4.56 -8.94
N VAL A 200 -4.82 5.39 -7.90
CA VAL A 200 -4.71 4.90 -6.51
C VAL A 200 -6.09 4.49 -6.01
N ILE A 201 -6.20 3.23 -5.58
CA ILE A 201 -7.43 2.61 -5.08
C ILE A 201 -7.47 2.63 -3.55
#